data_a0307d0ab245941135bc3e6d8275b4f8
#
_entry.id   a0307d0ab245941135bc3e6d8275b4f8
#
_cell.length_a   1.000
_cell.length_b   1.000
_cell.length_c   1.000
_cell.angle_alpha   90.00
_cell.angle_beta   90.00
_cell.angle_gamma   90.00
#
_symmetry.space_group_name_H-M   'P 1'
#
loop_
_entity.id
_entity.type
_entity.pdbx_description
1 polymer ?
#
loop_
_entity_poly.entity_id
_entity_poly.type
_entity_poly.pdbx_seq_one_letter_code
_entity_poly.pdbx_strand_id
1 'polypeptide(L)'
;MLRVDTSSFFLIVLSAAVAAITVAVLPKRIAPPVVVLELLLGIVIGPHGFSLASTDEFSLFFSNLGLGMLFYFAGYEINFDRIRGAPVRLGGRGWLMSIGIAYGLGGVLALLGVIDSFVYTGSAMATTAIGTLIPILRDTGEMKTRFGTYLLGAGAVGEFGPILLVTLFLSTGHPLREAVILVFFVAIAVTIALLSMGVVWRELPMIERTLEASDQLAVRVTVVLIFGLVGLAGHLHLDILLGGFVAGMITRAALRGQEISVFDSKLTAVGFGFFIPFFFIYSGMNFDLEALGSAGAMAKLAMFFGLFLVVRGAPALLLYRHVLPSPQRAALAFYCATELPLVVAITTLAVEAGQMKTSTAAGLVGAAMLSTLVFPFVARGLLEGAGDAAHA
;
A
#
# COMPACT_ATOMS: atom_id res chain seq x y z
N MET A 1 11.33 21.79 -22.60
CA MET A 1 9.88 21.86 -22.75
C MET A 1 9.36 20.44 -22.54
N LEU A 2 8.65 20.17 -21.44
CA LEU A 2 8.01 18.88 -21.19
C LEU A 2 7.10 18.54 -22.37
N ARG A 3 7.40 17.50 -23.12
CA ARG A 3 6.45 16.98 -24.12
C ARG A 3 5.35 16.25 -23.38
N VAL A 4 4.19 16.89 -23.28
CA VAL A 4 2.98 16.28 -22.73
C VAL A 4 2.30 15.51 -23.84
N ASP A 5 2.27 14.20 -23.74
CA ASP A 5 1.45 13.37 -24.61
C ASP A 5 0.01 13.35 -24.08
N THR A 6 -0.80 14.29 -24.57
CA THR A 6 -2.22 14.42 -24.17
C THR A 6 -3.04 13.18 -24.50
N SER A 7 -2.66 12.39 -25.52
CA SER A 7 -3.33 11.15 -25.88
C SER A 7 -3.07 10.07 -24.83
N SER A 8 -1.84 9.89 -24.39
CA SER A 8 -1.48 8.95 -23.32
C SER A 8 -2.13 9.34 -22.00
N PHE A 9 -2.13 10.64 -21.64
CA PHE A 9 -2.85 11.12 -20.46
C PHE A 9 -4.35 10.80 -20.51
N PHE A 10 -5.01 11.07 -21.64
CA PHE A 10 -6.42 10.75 -21.82
C PHE A 10 -6.70 9.25 -21.70
N LEU A 11 -5.85 8.40 -22.28
CA LEU A 11 -5.97 6.95 -22.18
C LEU A 11 -5.83 6.43 -20.75
N ILE A 12 -4.94 7.02 -19.93
CA ILE A 12 -4.83 6.69 -18.51
C ILE A 12 -6.13 7.03 -17.77
N VAL A 13 -6.67 8.25 -17.97
CA VAL A 13 -7.94 8.66 -17.34
C VAL A 13 -9.10 7.80 -17.80
N LEU A 14 -9.16 7.47 -19.09
CA LEU A 14 -10.18 6.59 -19.65
C LEU A 14 -10.09 5.17 -19.04
N SER A 15 -8.88 4.64 -18.91
CA SER A 15 -8.65 3.33 -18.28
C SER A 15 -9.10 3.29 -16.82
N ALA A 16 -8.84 4.36 -16.05
CA ALA A 16 -9.36 4.49 -14.69
C ALA A 16 -10.90 4.45 -14.66
N ALA A 17 -11.55 5.19 -15.57
CA ALA A 17 -13.02 5.17 -15.68
C ALA A 17 -13.55 3.77 -16.08
N VAL A 18 -12.90 3.11 -17.03
CA VAL A 18 -13.27 1.73 -17.46
C VAL A 18 -13.12 0.75 -16.31
N ALA A 19 -12.03 0.83 -15.53
CA ALA A 19 -11.85 -0.02 -14.34
C ALA A 19 -12.99 0.18 -13.34
N ALA A 20 -13.32 1.43 -13.02
CA ALA A 20 -14.39 1.77 -12.08
C ALA A 20 -15.76 1.29 -12.57
N ILE A 21 -16.09 1.48 -13.86
CA ILE A 21 -17.33 1.00 -14.47
C ILE A 21 -17.40 -0.54 -14.41
N THR A 22 -16.29 -1.21 -14.73
CA THR A 22 -16.22 -2.67 -14.70
C THR A 22 -16.53 -3.22 -13.31
N VAL A 23 -15.93 -2.65 -12.27
CA VAL A 23 -16.22 -3.04 -10.87
C VAL A 23 -17.67 -2.73 -10.49
N ALA A 24 -18.22 -1.59 -10.93
CA ALA A 24 -19.59 -1.19 -10.61
C ALA A 24 -20.66 -2.10 -11.25
N VAL A 25 -20.38 -2.63 -12.44
CA VAL A 25 -21.29 -3.51 -13.17
C VAL A 25 -21.21 -4.97 -12.68
N LEU A 26 -20.04 -5.41 -12.23
CA LEU A 26 -19.85 -6.79 -11.76
C LEU A 26 -20.56 -7.03 -10.41
N PRO A 27 -21.13 -8.24 -10.22
CA PRO A 27 -21.66 -8.62 -8.92
C PRO A 27 -20.59 -8.51 -7.82
N LYS A 28 -20.93 -7.95 -6.67
CA LYS A 28 -20.00 -7.73 -5.53
C LYS A 28 -19.22 -8.99 -5.09
N ARG A 29 -19.75 -10.18 -5.34
CA ARG A 29 -19.12 -11.46 -4.99
C ARG A 29 -17.92 -11.81 -5.85
N ILE A 30 -17.85 -11.30 -7.09
CA ILE A 30 -16.82 -11.63 -8.07
C ILE A 30 -16.06 -10.39 -8.57
N ALA A 31 -16.48 -9.20 -8.15
CA ALA A 31 -15.82 -7.96 -8.53
C ALA A 31 -14.39 -7.94 -7.94
N PRO A 32 -13.34 -7.84 -8.77
CA PRO A 32 -11.97 -7.69 -8.29
C PRO A 32 -11.76 -6.29 -7.67
N PRO A 33 -10.76 -6.11 -6.81
CA PRO A 33 -10.35 -4.77 -6.40
C PRO A 33 -10.02 -3.89 -7.61
N VAL A 34 -10.50 -2.64 -7.62
CA VAL A 34 -10.34 -1.72 -8.76
C VAL A 34 -8.87 -1.52 -9.13
N VAL A 35 -7.99 -1.48 -8.15
CA VAL A 35 -6.53 -1.32 -8.34
C VAL A 35 -5.90 -2.42 -9.20
N VAL A 36 -6.44 -3.64 -9.14
CA VAL A 36 -5.98 -4.75 -10.00
C VAL A 36 -6.40 -4.52 -11.44
N LEU A 37 -7.62 -4.04 -11.67
CA LEU A 37 -8.09 -3.70 -13.02
C LEU A 37 -7.32 -2.51 -13.60
N GLU A 38 -7.03 -1.50 -12.79
CA GLU A 38 -6.23 -0.34 -13.19
C GLU A 38 -4.84 -0.79 -13.66
N LEU A 39 -4.18 -1.67 -12.91
CA LEU A 39 -2.87 -2.21 -13.28
C LEU A 39 -2.96 -3.08 -14.54
N LEU A 40 -3.98 -3.95 -14.66
CA LEU A 40 -4.20 -4.76 -15.87
C LEU A 40 -4.47 -3.90 -17.10
N LEU A 41 -5.30 -2.86 -16.99
CA LEU A 41 -5.55 -1.92 -18.09
C LEU A 41 -4.29 -1.15 -18.45
N GLY A 42 -3.47 -0.78 -17.46
CA GLY A 42 -2.14 -0.21 -17.68
C GLY A 42 -1.25 -1.13 -18.53
N ILE A 43 -1.20 -2.44 -18.21
CA ILE A 43 -0.47 -3.44 -19.00
C ILE A 43 -0.99 -3.46 -20.45
N VAL A 44 -2.31 -3.44 -20.62
CA VAL A 44 -2.95 -3.50 -21.95
C VAL A 44 -2.62 -2.28 -22.81
N ILE A 45 -2.71 -1.05 -22.26
CA ILE A 45 -2.47 0.18 -23.03
C ILE A 45 -0.99 0.55 -23.13
N GLY A 46 -0.14 0.00 -22.27
CA GLY A 46 1.27 0.33 -22.14
C GLY A 46 2.16 -0.15 -23.30
N PRO A 47 3.45 0.27 -23.27
CA PRO A 47 4.43 -0.09 -24.31
C PRO A 47 4.64 -1.60 -24.50
N HIS A 48 4.51 -2.39 -23.43
CA HIS A 48 4.65 -3.85 -23.45
C HIS A 48 3.34 -4.59 -23.76
N GLY A 49 2.23 -3.85 -23.97
CA GLY A 49 0.94 -4.38 -24.41
C GLY A 49 0.64 -3.96 -25.85
N PHE A 50 -0.46 -3.23 -26.04
CA PHE A 50 -0.84 -2.73 -27.36
C PHE A 50 -0.13 -1.44 -27.81
N SER A 51 0.77 -0.91 -26.99
CA SER A 51 1.52 0.34 -27.27
C SER A 51 0.62 1.54 -27.63
N LEU A 52 -0.55 1.64 -26.98
CA LEU A 52 -1.50 2.72 -27.21
C LEU A 52 -1.12 4.00 -26.45
N ALA A 53 -0.44 3.87 -25.32
CA ALA A 53 0.03 4.96 -24.47
C ALA A 53 1.52 4.85 -24.24
N SER A 54 2.20 6.00 -24.18
CA SER A 54 3.63 6.12 -23.89
C SER A 54 3.84 6.55 -22.43
N THR A 55 4.95 6.09 -21.84
CA THR A 55 5.41 6.53 -20.51
C THR A 55 6.25 7.79 -20.69
N ASP A 56 5.73 8.94 -20.31
CA ASP A 56 6.39 10.25 -20.35
C ASP A 56 6.63 10.81 -18.93
N GLU A 57 7.43 11.87 -18.83
CA GLU A 57 7.72 12.55 -17.57
C GLU A 57 6.47 13.14 -16.91
N PHE A 58 5.47 13.51 -17.68
CA PHE A 58 4.22 14.06 -17.18
C PHE A 58 3.36 12.97 -16.51
N SER A 59 3.21 11.83 -17.16
CA SER A 59 2.53 10.67 -16.60
C SER A 59 3.25 10.12 -15.36
N LEU A 60 4.60 10.11 -15.37
CA LEU A 60 5.42 9.77 -14.19
C LEU A 60 5.15 10.74 -13.03
N PHE A 61 5.08 12.05 -13.31
CA PHE A 61 4.79 13.05 -12.28
C PHE A 61 3.43 12.79 -11.61
N PHE A 62 2.37 12.53 -12.38
CA PHE A 62 1.05 12.18 -11.83
C PHE A 62 1.07 10.83 -11.09
N SER A 63 1.81 9.87 -11.58
CA SER A 63 2.02 8.59 -10.90
C SER A 63 2.64 8.79 -9.51
N ASN A 64 3.68 9.61 -9.39
CA ASN A 64 4.32 9.92 -8.12
C ASN A 64 3.38 10.68 -7.16
N LEU A 65 2.53 11.59 -7.67
CA LEU A 65 1.48 12.21 -6.87
C LEU A 65 0.47 11.17 -6.37
N GLY A 66 0.07 10.24 -7.25
CA GLY A 66 -0.81 9.12 -6.90
C GLY A 66 -0.23 8.22 -5.82
N LEU A 67 1.07 7.91 -5.93
CA LEU A 67 1.80 7.15 -4.94
C LEU A 67 1.83 7.88 -3.58
N GLY A 68 2.13 9.18 -3.58
CA GLY A 68 2.09 10.00 -2.37
C GLY A 68 0.71 10.02 -1.71
N MET A 69 -0.36 10.14 -2.50
CA MET A 69 -1.74 10.07 -2.02
C MET A 69 -2.10 8.68 -1.47
N LEU A 70 -1.67 7.61 -2.12
CA LEU A 70 -1.90 6.24 -1.66
C LEU A 70 -1.31 6.02 -0.28
N PHE A 71 -0.05 6.44 -0.09
CA PHE A 71 0.61 6.32 1.22
C PHE A 71 0.07 7.29 2.26
N TYR A 72 -0.44 8.46 1.84
CA TYR A 72 -1.20 9.31 2.74
C TYR A 72 -2.41 8.55 3.33
N PHE A 73 -3.21 7.87 2.51
CA PHE A 73 -4.33 7.08 3.02
C PHE A 73 -3.87 5.95 3.91
N ALA A 74 -2.79 5.25 3.57
CA ALA A 74 -2.21 4.23 4.43
C ALA A 74 -1.88 4.77 5.83
N GLY A 75 -1.24 5.95 5.92
CA GLY A 75 -0.96 6.63 7.19
C GLY A 75 -2.20 7.16 7.90
N TYR A 76 -3.16 7.72 7.15
CA TYR A 76 -4.41 8.28 7.67
C TYR A 76 -5.34 7.22 8.30
N GLU A 77 -5.37 6.03 7.74
CA GLU A 77 -6.19 4.92 8.23
C GLU A 77 -5.72 4.33 9.56
N ILE A 78 -4.46 4.59 9.95
CA ILE A 78 -3.92 4.11 11.21
C ILE A 78 -4.52 4.90 12.38
N ASN A 79 -5.45 4.26 13.10
CA ASN A 79 -5.95 4.78 14.36
C ASN A 79 -5.15 4.19 15.53
N PHE A 80 -4.12 4.93 15.96
CA PHE A 80 -3.23 4.49 17.04
C PHE A 80 -3.95 4.19 18.35
N ASP A 81 -4.99 4.93 18.70
CA ASP A 81 -5.73 4.71 19.96
C ASP A 81 -6.42 3.36 19.96
N ARG A 82 -6.86 2.89 18.80
CA ARG A 82 -7.55 1.63 18.64
C ARG A 82 -6.62 0.42 18.65
N ILE A 83 -5.43 0.54 18.04
CA ILE A 83 -4.47 -0.57 17.91
C ILE A 83 -3.44 -0.63 19.04
N ARG A 84 -3.45 0.32 19.99
CA ARG A 84 -2.49 0.37 21.11
C ARG A 84 -2.43 -0.94 21.90
N GLY A 85 -1.25 -1.23 22.44
CA GLY A 85 -1.04 -2.36 23.33
C GLY A 85 -0.82 -3.69 22.61
N ALA A 86 -1.66 -4.69 22.85
CA ALA A 86 -1.46 -6.05 22.34
C ALA A 86 -1.50 -6.15 20.80
N PRO A 87 -2.42 -5.47 20.07
CA PRO A 87 -2.45 -5.56 18.61
C PRO A 87 -1.16 -5.10 17.95
N VAL A 88 -0.64 -3.91 18.29
CA VAL A 88 0.63 -3.39 17.73
C VAL A 88 1.81 -4.24 18.17
N ARG A 89 1.86 -4.68 19.43
CA ARG A 89 2.96 -5.50 19.92
C ARG A 89 3.03 -6.85 19.22
N LEU A 90 1.89 -7.50 18.99
CA LEU A 90 1.83 -8.75 18.23
C LEU A 90 2.10 -8.49 16.74
N GLY A 91 1.59 -7.42 16.17
CA GLY A 91 1.91 -6.98 14.82
C GLY A 91 3.42 -6.78 14.61
N GLY A 92 4.07 -6.07 15.54
CA GLY A 92 5.52 -5.84 15.53
C GLY A 92 6.34 -7.14 15.62
N ARG A 93 5.99 -8.02 16.57
CA ARG A 93 6.65 -9.33 16.68
C ARG A 93 6.41 -10.21 15.44
N GLY A 94 5.18 -10.19 14.90
CA GLY A 94 4.83 -10.89 13.68
C GLY A 94 5.61 -10.39 12.49
N TRP A 95 5.75 -9.07 12.34
CA TRP A 95 6.51 -8.47 11.26
C TRP A 95 8.02 -8.74 11.36
N LEU A 96 8.61 -8.65 12.57
CA LEU A 96 10.01 -9.03 12.77
C LEU A 96 10.27 -10.50 12.42
N MET A 97 9.35 -11.39 12.77
CA MET A 97 9.41 -12.78 12.36
C MET A 97 9.28 -12.93 10.84
N SER A 98 8.38 -12.17 10.20
CA SER A 98 8.23 -12.13 8.74
C SER A 98 9.52 -11.71 8.05
N ILE A 99 10.19 -10.65 8.52
CA ILE A 99 11.49 -10.20 7.99
C ILE A 99 12.55 -11.29 8.14
N GLY A 100 12.63 -11.93 9.29
CA GLY A 100 13.55 -13.06 9.50
C GLY A 100 13.33 -14.20 8.50
N ILE A 101 12.07 -14.60 8.30
CA ILE A 101 11.69 -15.63 7.32
C ILE A 101 11.99 -15.15 5.89
N ALA A 102 11.60 -13.91 5.54
CA ALA A 102 11.78 -13.35 4.21
C ALA A 102 13.24 -13.24 3.81
N TYR A 103 14.09 -12.73 4.72
CA TYR A 103 15.51 -12.59 4.45
C TYR A 103 16.24 -13.95 4.46
N GLY A 104 15.81 -14.88 5.32
CA GLY A 104 16.32 -16.25 5.31
C GLY A 104 16.01 -16.96 3.99
N LEU A 105 14.74 -16.95 3.57
CA LEU A 105 14.32 -17.54 2.29
C LEU A 105 14.92 -16.80 1.10
N GLY A 106 14.90 -15.45 1.14
CA GLY A 106 15.54 -14.63 0.11
C GLY A 106 17.04 -14.90 0.00
N GLY A 107 17.75 -15.08 1.12
CA GLY A 107 19.15 -15.46 1.14
C GLY A 107 19.40 -16.81 0.46
N VAL A 108 18.58 -17.82 0.75
CA VAL A 108 18.64 -19.13 0.09
C VAL A 108 18.38 -18.97 -1.42
N LEU A 109 17.36 -18.22 -1.83
CA LEU A 109 17.05 -18.00 -3.24
C LEU A 109 18.17 -17.24 -3.97
N ALA A 110 18.83 -16.29 -3.29
CA ALA A 110 19.99 -15.58 -3.85
C ALA A 110 21.20 -16.51 -4.03
N LEU A 111 21.49 -17.36 -3.04
CA LEU A 111 22.55 -18.37 -3.13
C LEU A 111 22.32 -19.37 -4.27
N LEU A 112 21.05 -19.70 -4.55
CA LEU A 112 20.67 -20.56 -5.67
C LEU A 112 20.62 -19.83 -7.02
N GLY A 113 20.92 -18.52 -7.05
CA GLY A 113 20.91 -17.70 -8.28
C GLY A 113 19.50 -17.44 -8.84
N VAL A 114 18.45 -17.66 -8.06
CA VAL A 114 17.05 -17.43 -8.47
C VAL A 114 16.71 -15.95 -8.47
N ILE A 115 17.26 -15.19 -7.50
CA ILE A 115 17.08 -13.74 -7.33
C ILE A 115 18.43 -13.04 -7.16
N ASP A 116 18.50 -11.73 -7.44
CA ASP A 116 19.75 -10.97 -7.35
C ASP A 116 19.95 -10.37 -5.96
N SER A 117 18.89 -9.82 -5.35
CA SER A 117 18.95 -9.17 -4.03
C SER A 117 17.91 -9.75 -3.08
N PHE A 118 18.38 -10.38 -2.00
CA PHE A 118 17.51 -10.88 -0.94
C PHE A 118 16.89 -9.75 -0.12
N VAL A 119 17.55 -8.60 -0.05
CA VAL A 119 17.07 -7.46 0.74
C VAL A 119 15.83 -6.86 0.11
N TYR A 120 15.87 -6.49 -1.18
CA TYR A 120 14.71 -5.95 -1.89
C TYR A 120 13.58 -6.97 -2.00
N THR A 121 13.91 -8.21 -2.42
CA THR A 121 12.93 -9.29 -2.56
C THR A 121 12.30 -9.64 -1.21
N GLY A 122 13.09 -9.75 -0.16
CA GLY A 122 12.61 -10.05 1.18
C GLY A 122 11.78 -8.91 1.77
N SER A 123 12.18 -7.65 1.54
CA SER A 123 11.38 -6.49 1.97
C SER A 123 10.02 -6.45 1.27
N ALA A 124 9.98 -6.74 -0.04
CA ALA A 124 8.74 -6.86 -0.79
C ALA A 124 7.84 -7.97 -0.23
N MET A 125 8.38 -9.16 0.08
CA MET A 125 7.61 -10.28 0.66
C MET A 125 7.13 -10.05 2.08
N ALA A 126 7.61 -9.04 2.80
CA ALA A 126 7.23 -8.76 4.19
C ALA A 126 6.23 -7.62 4.33
N THR A 127 5.58 -7.24 3.25
CA THR A 127 4.56 -6.17 3.21
C THR A 127 3.16 -6.67 3.56
N THR A 128 2.23 -5.77 3.74
CA THR A 128 0.79 -6.03 3.82
C THR A 128 0.04 -4.83 3.27
N ALA A 129 -0.86 -5.04 2.33
CA ALA A 129 -1.67 -3.97 1.71
C ALA A 129 -2.91 -3.66 2.55
N ILE A 130 -2.76 -2.94 3.68
CA ILE A 130 -3.90 -2.65 4.55
C ILE A 130 -4.92 -1.74 3.86
N GLY A 131 -4.49 -0.78 3.05
CA GLY A 131 -5.36 0.12 2.32
C GLY A 131 -6.34 -0.60 1.39
N THR A 132 -5.95 -1.72 0.78
CA THR A 132 -6.83 -2.54 -0.05
C THR A 132 -7.78 -3.43 0.77
N LEU A 133 -7.44 -3.72 2.02
CA LEU A 133 -8.24 -4.56 2.92
C LEU A 133 -9.32 -3.77 3.66
N ILE A 134 -9.13 -2.49 3.93
CA ILE A 134 -10.07 -1.67 4.70
C ILE A 134 -11.47 -1.61 4.09
N PRO A 135 -11.66 -1.40 2.79
CA PRO A 135 -12.99 -1.47 2.20
C PRO A 135 -13.68 -2.83 2.45
N ILE A 136 -12.93 -3.92 2.30
CA ILE A 136 -13.45 -5.29 2.54
C ILE A 136 -13.89 -5.45 3.99
N LEU A 137 -13.08 -4.99 4.96
CA LEU A 137 -13.38 -5.07 6.38
C LEU A 137 -14.56 -4.18 6.80
N ARG A 138 -14.75 -3.04 6.11
CA ARG A 138 -15.92 -2.18 6.31
C ARG A 138 -17.19 -2.85 5.82
N ASP A 139 -17.17 -3.40 4.61
CA ASP A 139 -18.33 -4.03 3.97
C ASP A 139 -18.79 -5.30 4.71
N THR A 140 -17.84 -6.04 5.31
CA THR A 140 -18.14 -7.24 6.12
C THR A 140 -18.44 -6.93 7.59
N GLY A 141 -18.33 -5.67 8.03
CA GLY A 141 -18.52 -5.28 9.43
C GLY A 141 -17.36 -5.66 10.38
N GLU A 142 -16.32 -6.32 9.86
CA GLU A 142 -15.17 -6.81 10.64
C GLU A 142 -14.32 -5.68 11.24
N MET A 143 -14.40 -4.46 10.69
CA MET A 143 -13.67 -3.31 11.20
C MET A 143 -13.86 -3.07 12.70
N LYS A 144 -15.04 -3.33 13.25
CA LYS A 144 -15.39 -3.06 14.67
C LYS A 144 -15.12 -4.26 15.59
N THR A 145 -14.73 -5.39 15.04
CA THR A 145 -14.51 -6.64 15.81
C THR A 145 -13.12 -6.66 16.46
N ARG A 146 -12.94 -7.61 17.38
CA ARG A 146 -11.62 -7.93 17.94
C ARG A 146 -10.66 -8.40 16.85
N PHE A 147 -11.13 -9.23 15.92
CA PHE A 147 -10.37 -9.68 14.76
C PHE A 147 -9.86 -8.50 13.93
N GLY A 148 -10.75 -7.57 13.54
CA GLY A 148 -10.39 -6.37 12.78
C GLY A 148 -9.34 -5.52 13.49
N THR A 149 -9.42 -5.39 14.82
CA THR A 149 -8.42 -4.65 15.61
C THR A 149 -7.03 -5.27 15.53
N TYR A 150 -6.92 -6.62 15.61
CA TYR A 150 -5.64 -7.31 15.45
C TYR A 150 -5.12 -7.27 14.01
N LEU A 151 -6.01 -7.38 13.01
CA LEU A 151 -5.65 -7.25 11.61
C LEU A 151 -5.13 -5.84 11.29
N LEU A 152 -5.81 -4.79 11.77
CA LEU A 152 -5.33 -3.41 11.62
C LEU A 152 -3.97 -3.20 12.27
N GLY A 153 -3.72 -3.77 13.45
CA GLY A 153 -2.42 -3.69 14.11
C GLY A 153 -1.31 -4.42 13.35
N ALA A 154 -1.60 -5.61 12.81
CA ALA A 154 -0.65 -6.37 11.99
C ALA A 154 -0.39 -5.71 10.64
N GLY A 155 -1.45 -5.18 10.01
CA GLY A 155 -1.37 -4.47 8.74
C GLY A 155 -0.63 -3.14 8.83
N ALA A 156 -0.93 -2.33 9.86
CA ALA A 156 -0.23 -1.07 10.09
C ALA A 156 1.29 -1.26 10.22
N VAL A 157 1.74 -2.26 10.99
CA VAL A 157 3.17 -2.58 11.09
C VAL A 157 3.71 -3.19 9.80
N GLY A 158 2.91 -4.05 9.14
CA GLY A 158 3.28 -4.67 7.85
C GLY A 158 3.36 -3.69 6.69
N GLU A 159 2.80 -2.49 6.80
CA GLU A 159 2.89 -1.43 5.82
C GLU A 159 4.00 -0.42 6.19
N PHE A 160 4.02 0.04 7.44
CA PHE A 160 5.01 1.01 7.91
C PHE A 160 6.44 0.43 8.01
N GLY A 161 6.56 -0.81 8.47
CA GLY A 161 7.87 -1.45 8.64
C GLY A 161 8.71 -1.53 7.36
N PRO A 162 8.16 -2.04 6.24
CA PRO A 162 8.86 -2.03 4.95
C PRO A 162 9.23 -0.63 4.45
N ILE A 163 8.38 0.39 4.65
CA ILE A 163 8.70 1.77 4.29
C ILE A 163 9.96 2.25 5.03
N LEU A 164 10.05 1.97 6.33
CA LEU A 164 11.24 2.28 7.11
C LEU A 164 12.48 1.52 6.61
N LEU A 165 12.34 0.25 6.26
CA LEU A 165 13.45 -0.54 5.71
C LEU A 165 13.93 0.03 4.38
N VAL A 166 13.02 0.36 3.47
CA VAL A 166 13.34 0.99 2.18
C VAL A 166 14.11 2.28 2.43
N THR A 167 13.56 3.15 3.29
CA THR A 167 14.18 4.45 3.60
C THR A 167 15.57 4.32 4.23
N LEU A 168 15.76 3.38 5.17
CA LEU A 168 17.02 3.28 5.94
C LEU A 168 18.11 2.48 5.24
N PHE A 169 17.77 1.48 4.44
CA PHE A 169 18.73 0.51 3.94
C PHE A 169 18.83 0.43 2.43
N LEU A 170 17.83 0.93 1.69
CA LEU A 170 17.75 0.72 0.26
C LEU A 170 18.05 1.99 -0.56
N SER A 171 18.03 3.20 0.05
CA SER A 171 18.14 4.44 -0.70
C SER A 171 19.58 4.83 -1.10
N THR A 172 20.57 4.90 -0.21
CA THR A 172 21.90 5.45 -0.57
C THR A 172 23.13 4.69 -0.07
N GLY A 173 22.95 3.60 0.64
CA GLY A 173 24.06 2.79 1.16
C GLY A 173 24.81 3.37 2.39
N HIS A 174 24.35 4.47 2.98
CA HIS A 174 24.90 5.08 4.19
C HIS A 174 23.89 5.11 5.35
N PRO A 175 23.64 3.98 6.03
CA PRO A 175 22.52 3.85 6.99
C PRO A 175 22.54 4.88 8.13
N LEU A 176 23.72 5.29 8.59
CA LEU A 176 23.84 6.27 9.69
C LEU A 176 23.40 7.67 9.24
N ARG A 177 23.79 8.09 8.04
CA ARG A 177 23.38 9.36 7.45
C ARG A 177 21.87 9.39 7.23
N GLU A 178 21.33 8.32 6.67
CA GLU A 178 19.88 8.16 6.42
C GLU A 178 19.09 8.18 7.73
N ALA A 179 19.60 7.52 8.79
CA ALA A 179 18.98 7.57 10.10
C ALA A 179 18.93 8.99 10.68
N VAL A 180 20.02 9.79 10.54
CA VAL A 180 20.04 11.20 10.98
C VAL A 180 19.05 12.03 10.19
N ILE A 181 19.01 11.90 8.87
CA ILE A 181 18.06 12.61 8.00
C ILE A 181 16.62 12.22 8.35
N LEU A 182 16.36 10.92 8.56
CA LEU A 182 15.05 10.42 8.98
C LEU A 182 14.62 11.02 10.33
N VAL A 183 15.52 11.05 11.32
CA VAL A 183 15.23 11.68 12.63
C VAL A 183 14.91 13.17 12.47
N PHE A 184 15.65 13.89 11.63
CA PHE A 184 15.39 15.29 11.32
C PHE A 184 14.02 15.47 10.62
N PHE A 185 13.71 14.65 9.62
CA PHE A 185 12.42 14.63 8.96
C PHE A 185 11.26 14.37 9.94
N VAL A 186 11.41 13.34 10.79
CA VAL A 186 10.42 13.01 11.82
C VAL A 186 10.26 14.16 12.83
N ALA A 187 11.34 14.83 13.22
CA ALA A 187 11.28 15.99 14.10
C ALA A 187 10.48 17.15 13.49
N ILE A 188 10.69 17.44 12.18
CA ILE A 188 9.88 18.41 11.44
C ILE A 188 8.42 17.97 11.40
N ALA A 189 8.16 16.72 11.06
CA ALA A 189 6.82 16.16 10.97
C ALA A 189 6.08 16.24 12.32
N VAL A 190 6.74 15.88 13.42
CA VAL A 190 6.19 15.99 14.78
C VAL A 190 5.91 17.46 15.14
N THR A 191 6.80 18.37 14.78
CA THR A 191 6.58 19.80 15.00
C THR A 191 5.35 20.30 14.25
N ILE A 192 5.21 19.93 12.97
CA ILE A 192 4.02 20.24 12.18
C ILE A 192 2.76 19.62 12.82
N ALA A 193 2.82 18.36 13.28
CA ALA A 193 1.73 17.71 13.96
C ALA A 193 1.28 18.47 15.22
N LEU A 194 2.22 18.83 16.09
CA LEU A 194 1.92 19.55 17.33
C LEU A 194 1.32 20.93 17.08
N LEU A 195 1.86 21.67 16.09
CA LEU A 195 1.31 22.96 15.68
C LEU A 195 -0.09 22.82 15.08
N SER A 196 -0.27 21.83 14.21
CA SER A 196 -1.57 21.55 13.53
C SER A 196 -2.66 21.17 14.52
N MET A 197 -2.34 20.36 15.53
CA MET A 197 -3.32 19.96 16.57
C MET A 197 -3.90 21.18 17.30
N GLY A 198 -3.07 22.17 17.64
CA GLY A 198 -3.55 23.39 18.30
C GLY A 198 -4.45 24.24 17.41
N VAL A 199 -4.10 24.38 16.13
CA VAL A 199 -4.83 25.19 15.14
C VAL A 199 -6.14 24.50 14.74
N VAL A 200 -6.09 23.21 14.38
CA VAL A 200 -7.27 22.45 13.92
C VAL A 200 -8.38 22.48 14.97
N TRP A 201 -8.06 22.27 16.26
CA TRP A 201 -9.09 22.27 17.31
C TRP A 201 -9.69 23.65 17.57
N ARG A 202 -8.90 24.70 17.42
CA ARG A 202 -9.37 26.07 17.56
C ARG A 202 -10.30 26.49 16.42
N GLU A 203 -9.98 26.04 15.21
CA GLU A 203 -10.64 26.46 13.97
C GLU A 203 -11.59 25.39 13.41
N LEU A 204 -11.87 24.31 14.17
CA LEU A 204 -12.73 23.20 13.73
C LEU A 204 -14.09 23.66 13.18
N PRO A 205 -14.81 24.62 13.82
CA PRO A 205 -16.08 25.10 13.29
C PRO A 205 -15.94 25.85 11.94
N MET A 206 -14.80 26.51 11.71
CA MET A 206 -14.51 27.17 10.43
C MET A 206 -14.20 26.13 9.37
N ILE A 207 -13.42 25.09 9.73
CA ILE A 207 -13.08 23.97 8.85
C ILE A 207 -14.35 23.25 8.40
N GLU A 208 -15.27 22.92 9.32
CA GLU A 208 -16.54 22.25 9.01
C GLU A 208 -17.40 23.09 8.07
N ARG A 209 -17.52 24.41 8.31
CA ARG A 209 -18.29 25.32 7.44
C ARG A 209 -17.72 25.40 6.04
N THR A 210 -16.40 25.38 5.89
CA THR A 210 -15.73 25.46 4.57
C THR A 210 -15.75 24.13 3.81
N LEU A 211 -16.01 23.00 4.49
CA LEU A 211 -16.13 21.71 3.80
C LEU A 211 -17.32 21.65 2.84
N GLU A 212 -18.44 22.32 3.17
CA GLU A 212 -19.62 22.39 2.28
C GLU A 212 -19.55 23.54 1.28
N ALA A 213 -18.68 24.52 1.52
CA ALA A 213 -18.47 25.66 0.64
C ALA A 213 -17.48 25.36 -0.49
N SER A 214 -17.44 26.24 -1.51
CA SER A 214 -16.48 26.11 -2.62
C SER A 214 -15.01 26.26 -2.21
N ASP A 215 -14.75 26.81 -1.02
CA ASP A 215 -13.39 27.07 -0.53
C ASP A 215 -12.62 25.81 -0.22
N GLN A 216 -13.29 24.76 0.25
CA GLN A 216 -12.70 23.43 0.50
C GLN A 216 -11.39 23.49 1.33
N LEU A 217 -11.32 24.36 2.33
CA LEU A 217 -10.09 24.72 3.04
C LEU A 217 -9.36 23.49 3.60
N ALA A 218 -10.09 22.57 4.27
CA ALA A 218 -9.49 21.38 4.86
C ALA A 218 -8.82 20.49 3.81
N VAL A 219 -9.47 20.30 2.66
CA VAL A 219 -8.92 19.49 1.56
C VAL A 219 -7.66 20.16 1.01
N ARG A 220 -7.70 21.48 0.76
CA ARG A 220 -6.54 22.23 0.23
C ARG A 220 -5.35 22.18 1.20
N VAL A 221 -5.58 22.41 2.50
CA VAL A 221 -4.51 22.34 3.51
C VAL A 221 -3.93 20.93 3.57
N THR A 222 -4.76 19.90 3.50
CA THR A 222 -4.29 18.51 3.49
C THR A 222 -3.47 18.20 2.23
N VAL A 223 -3.91 18.66 1.07
CA VAL A 223 -3.15 18.50 -0.18
C VAL A 223 -1.79 19.20 -0.10
N VAL A 224 -1.74 20.42 0.46
CA VAL A 224 -0.47 21.12 0.74
C VAL A 224 0.41 20.34 1.70
N LEU A 225 -0.16 19.76 2.76
CA LEU A 225 0.58 18.92 3.71
C LEU A 225 1.16 17.68 3.03
N ILE A 226 0.35 16.98 2.22
CA ILE A 226 0.78 15.77 1.50
C ILE A 226 1.98 16.12 0.59
N PHE A 227 1.78 17.02 -0.36
CA PHE A 227 2.81 17.32 -1.35
C PHE A 227 3.98 18.12 -0.76
N GLY A 228 3.76 18.87 0.30
CA GLY A 228 4.83 19.52 1.07
C GLY A 228 5.76 18.50 1.73
N LEU A 229 5.22 17.48 2.39
CA LEU A 229 6.02 16.43 3.02
C LEU A 229 6.62 15.44 2.02
N VAL A 230 5.90 15.10 0.94
CA VAL A 230 6.44 14.33 -0.19
C VAL A 230 7.62 15.06 -0.83
N GLY A 231 7.46 16.36 -1.13
CA GLY A 231 8.53 17.20 -1.66
C GLY A 231 9.72 17.34 -0.68
N LEU A 232 9.45 17.53 0.60
CA LEU A 232 10.49 17.59 1.63
C LEU A 232 11.26 16.28 1.73
N ALA A 233 10.56 15.13 1.72
CA ALA A 233 11.21 13.81 1.70
C ALA A 233 12.13 13.68 0.48
N GLY A 234 11.64 14.03 -0.71
CA GLY A 234 12.44 14.03 -1.95
C GLY A 234 13.66 14.94 -1.88
N HIS A 235 13.54 16.16 -1.36
CA HIS A 235 14.67 17.07 -1.16
C HIS A 235 15.70 16.55 -0.16
N LEU A 236 15.26 15.79 0.84
CA LEU A 236 16.14 15.15 1.82
C LEU A 236 16.70 13.81 1.31
N HIS A 237 16.40 13.43 0.07
CA HIS A 237 16.75 12.12 -0.51
C HIS A 237 16.15 10.93 0.25
N LEU A 238 15.06 11.15 0.97
CA LEU A 238 14.22 10.10 1.55
C LEU A 238 13.18 9.64 0.52
N ASP A 239 12.64 8.46 0.73
CA ASP A 239 11.58 7.95 -0.15
C ASP A 239 10.29 8.78 -0.02
N ILE A 240 9.65 9.06 -1.15
CA ILE A 240 8.38 9.82 -1.22
C ILE A 240 7.24 9.11 -0.47
N LEU A 241 7.31 7.77 -0.36
CA LEU A 241 6.38 6.95 0.40
C LEU A 241 6.27 7.42 1.85
N LEU A 242 7.43 7.73 2.46
CA LEU A 242 7.50 8.20 3.84
C LEU A 242 6.80 9.56 4.00
N GLY A 243 6.98 10.47 3.03
CA GLY A 243 6.34 11.79 3.04
C GLY A 243 4.83 11.71 3.07
N GLY A 244 4.24 10.93 2.14
CA GLY A 244 2.81 10.67 2.09
C GLY A 244 2.29 10.03 3.37
N PHE A 245 2.93 8.95 3.82
CA PHE A 245 2.53 8.21 5.00
C PHE A 245 2.51 9.07 6.27
N VAL A 246 3.55 9.86 6.49
CA VAL A 246 3.65 10.77 7.64
C VAL A 246 2.61 11.89 7.56
N ALA A 247 2.30 12.43 6.36
CA ALA A 247 1.22 13.39 6.18
C ALA A 247 -0.13 12.82 6.62
N GLY A 248 -0.41 11.55 6.28
CA GLY A 248 -1.59 10.83 6.71
C GLY A 248 -1.68 10.71 8.23
N MET A 249 -0.60 10.26 8.87
CA MET A 249 -0.51 10.16 10.33
C MET A 249 -0.72 11.50 11.03
N ILE A 250 -0.14 12.58 10.50
CA ILE A 250 -0.32 13.95 11.04
C ILE A 250 -1.79 14.36 10.95
N THR A 251 -2.41 14.17 9.79
CA THR A 251 -3.82 14.51 9.59
C THR A 251 -4.71 13.72 10.56
N ARG A 252 -4.47 12.42 10.71
CA ARG A 252 -5.21 11.57 11.65
C ARG A 252 -5.03 12.01 13.11
N ALA A 253 -3.81 12.35 13.49
CA ALA A 253 -3.50 12.87 14.82
C ALA A 253 -4.13 14.25 15.07
N ALA A 254 -4.12 15.15 14.08
CA ALA A 254 -4.74 16.46 14.15
C ALA A 254 -6.25 16.37 14.38
N LEU A 255 -6.91 15.39 13.76
CA LEU A 255 -8.34 15.11 13.96
C LEU A 255 -8.62 14.31 15.24
N ARG A 256 -7.61 13.98 16.05
CA ARG A 256 -7.71 13.14 17.27
C ARG A 256 -8.50 11.85 17.05
N GLY A 257 -8.36 11.25 15.88
CA GLY A 257 -9.07 10.03 15.51
C GLY A 257 -10.58 10.21 15.23
N GLN A 258 -11.10 11.45 15.22
CA GLN A 258 -12.48 11.69 14.78
C GLN A 258 -12.62 11.40 13.28
N GLU A 259 -13.74 10.84 12.89
CA GLU A 259 -14.11 10.63 11.50
C GLU A 259 -15.04 11.77 11.07
N ILE A 260 -14.54 12.64 10.21
CA ILE A 260 -15.35 13.68 9.58
C ILE A 260 -15.75 13.15 8.21
N SER A 261 -16.93 12.53 8.12
CA SER A 261 -17.39 11.80 6.94
C SER A 261 -17.34 12.61 5.64
N VAL A 262 -17.65 13.91 5.72
CA VAL A 262 -17.61 14.81 4.56
C VAL A 262 -16.16 15.04 4.10
N PHE A 263 -15.22 15.25 5.03
CA PHE A 263 -13.80 15.41 4.72
C PHE A 263 -13.22 14.13 4.12
N ASP A 264 -13.48 12.98 4.78
CA ASP A 264 -13.02 11.67 4.32
C ASP A 264 -13.54 11.37 2.91
N SER A 265 -14.83 11.63 2.64
CA SER A 265 -15.44 11.42 1.32
C SER A 265 -14.78 12.27 0.24
N LYS A 266 -14.55 13.56 0.50
CA LYS A 266 -13.94 14.48 -0.48
C LYS A 266 -12.49 14.12 -0.77
N LEU A 267 -11.73 13.80 0.27
CA LEU A 267 -10.34 13.41 0.11
C LEU A 267 -10.21 12.07 -0.62
N THR A 268 -11.09 11.11 -0.29
CA THR A 268 -11.20 9.83 -1.00
C THR A 268 -11.53 10.04 -2.48
N ALA A 269 -12.45 10.96 -2.80
CA ALA A 269 -12.80 11.30 -4.19
C ALA A 269 -11.58 11.86 -4.96
N VAL A 270 -10.78 12.72 -4.34
CA VAL A 270 -9.56 13.26 -4.96
C VAL A 270 -8.50 12.18 -5.13
N GLY A 271 -8.26 11.38 -4.08
CA GLY A 271 -7.22 10.34 -4.08
C GLY A 271 -7.57 9.16 -4.97
N PHE A 272 -8.61 8.43 -4.62
CA PHE A 272 -9.03 7.21 -5.34
C PHE A 272 -9.79 7.50 -6.63
N GLY A 273 -10.39 8.69 -6.77
CA GLY A 273 -11.09 9.09 -7.99
C GLY A 273 -10.16 9.62 -9.08
N PHE A 274 -8.95 10.08 -8.73
CA PHE A 274 -8.07 10.70 -9.73
C PHE A 274 -6.59 10.32 -9.58
N PHE A 275 -5.91 10.63 -8.45
CA PHE A 275 -4.45 10.50 -8.37
C PHE A 275 -3.98 9.04 -8.27
N ILE A 276 -4.59 8.23 -7.43
CA ILE A 276 -4.16 6.83 -7.18
C ILE A 276 -4.27 5.96 -8.44
N PRO A 277 -5.32 6.06 -9.27
CA PRO A 277 -5.40 5.37 -10.55
C PRO A 277 -4.21 5.62 -11.47
N PHE A 278 -3.66 6.85 -11.50
CA PHE A 278 -2.44 7.14 -12.27
C PHE A 278 -1.26 6.27 -11.86
N PHE A 279 -1.05 6.08 -10.54
CA PHE A 279 0.02 5.23 -10.06
C PHE A 279 -0.14 3.78 -10.54
N PHE A 280 -1.32 3.19 -10.38
CA PHE A 280 -1.52 1.79 -10.75
C PHE A 280 -1.50 1.58 -12.26
N ILE A 281 -2.13 2.45 -13.05
CA ILE A 281 -2.12 2.35 -14.51
C ILE A 281 -0.72 2.57 -15.05
N TYR A 282 -0.02 3.61 -14.60
CA TYR A 282 1.37 3.88 -15.01
C TYR A 282 2.30 2.72 -14.63
N SER A 283 2.15 2.15 -13.43
CA SER A 283 2.89 0.96 -13.00
C SER A 283 2.59 -0.23 -13.90
N GLY A 284 1.33 -0.40 -14.31
CA GLY A 284 0.94 -1.40 -15.29
C GLY A 284 1.56 -1.18 -16.66
N MET A 285 1.63 0.07 -17.14
CA MET A 285 2.27 0.42 -18.42
C MET A 285 3.76 0.06 -18.43
N ASN A 286 4.44 0.17 -17.30
CA ASN A 286 5.85 -0.22 -17.15
C ASN A 286 6.05 -1.71 -16.82
N PHE A 287 4.96 -2.46 -16.67
CA PHE A 287 5.04 -3.89 -16.37
C PHE A 287 5.48 -4.68 -17.61
N ASP A 288 6.60 -5.37 -17.49
CA ASP A 288 7.15 -6.19 -18.56
C ASP A 288 6.42 -7.54 -18.64
N LEU A 289 5.39 -7.59 -19.49
CA LEU A 289 4.60 -8.80 -19.71
C LEU A 289 5.43 -9.89 -20.43
N GLU A 290 6.36 -9.50 -21.29
CA GLU A 290 7.22 -10.45 -22.01
C GLU A 290 8.15 -11.17 -21.02
N ALA A 291 8.58 -10.49 -19.97
CA ALA A 291 9.37 -11.08 -18.90
C ALA A 291 8.64 -12.24 -18.19
N LEU A 292 7.29 -12.23 -18.15
CA LEU A 292 6.49 -13.35 -17.65
C LEU A 292 6.30 -14.49 -18.65
N GLY A 293 6.58 -14.28 -19.93
CA GLY A 293 6.39 -15.27 -21.00
C GLY A 293 7.30 -16.50 -20.87
N SER A 294 8.32 -16.47 -20.00
CA SER A 294 9.20 -17.61 -19.76
C SER A 294 8.67 -18.54 -18.67
N ALA A 295 8.87 -19.86 -18.84
CA ALA A 295 8.53 -20.84 -17.81
C ALA A 295 9.20 -20.53 -16.45
N GLY A 296 10.42 -19.96 -16.48
CA GLY A 296 11.14 -19.55 -15.27
C GLY A 296 10.48 -18.39 -14.52
N ALA A 297 9.94 -17.41 -15.24
CA ALA A 297 9.24 -16.28 -14.64
C ALA A 297 7.87 -16.70 -14.08
N MET A 298 7.15 -17.57 -14.77
CA MET A 298 5.91 -18.15 -14.25
C MET A 298 6.15 -19.00 -13.01
N ALA A 299 7.26 -19.75 -12.97
CA ALA A 299 7.67 -20.48 -11.78
C ALA A 299 7.99 -19.53 -10.60
N LYS A 300 8.68 -18.41 -10.86
CA LYS A 300 8.91 -17.35 -9.85
C LYS A 300 7.60 -16.76 -9.32
N LEU A 301 6.64 -16.45 -10.20
CA LEU A 301 5.32 -15.95 -9.80
C LEU A 301 4.63 -16.93 -8.86
N ALA A 302 4.52 -18.21 -9.22
CA ALA A 302 3.91 -19.23 -8.39
C ALA A 302 4.64 -19.41 -7.05
N MET A 303 5.98 -19.37 -7.09
CA MET A 303 6.82 -19.43 -5.89
C MET A 303 6.56 -18.25 -4.96
N PHE A 304 6.60 -17.00 -5.47
CA PHE A 304 6.37 -15.81 -4.64
C PHE A 304 4.95 -15.76 -4.07
N PHE A 305 3.95 -16.18 -4.86
CA PHE A 305 2.57 -16.29 -4.38
C PHE A 305 2.45 -17.21 -3.14
N GLY A 306 3.12 -18.37 -3.17
CA GLY A 306 3.20 -19.26 -2.01
C GLY A 306 4.04 -18.68 -0.87
N LEU A 307 5.16 -18.02 -1.19
CA LEU A 307 6.06 -17.41 -0.20
C LEU A 307 5.42 -16.24 0.55
N PHE A 308 4.57 -15.43 -0.07
CA PHE A 308 3.80 -14.40 0.63
C PHE A 308 3.00 -15.00 1.80
N LEU A 309 2.32 -16.11 1.55
CA LEU A 309 1.56 -16.79 2.60
C LEU A 309 2.46 -17.39 3.68
N VAL A 310 3.62 -17.93 3.31
CA VAL A 310 4.59 -18.46 4.30
C VAL A 310 5.16 -17.31 5.13
N VAL A 311 5.65 -16.26 4.51
CA VAL A 311 6.32 -15.13 5.16
C VAL A 311 5.39 -14.36 6.09
N ARG A 312 4.19 -14.03 5.61
CA ARG A 312 3.21 -13.22 6.37
C ARG A 312 2.20 -14.05 7.14
N GLY A 313 1.87 -15.24 6.63
CA GLY A 313 0.88 -16.12 7.24
C GLY A 313 1.42 -16.91 8.42
N ALA A 314 2.65 -17.45 8.37
CA ALA A 314 3.20 -18.24 9.47
C ALA A 314 3.24 -17.48 10.81
N PRO A 315 3.69 -16.21 10.89
CA PRO A 315 3.61 -15.43 12.13
C PRO A 315 2.18 -15.26 12.65
N ALA A 316 1.20 -15.05 11.74
CA ALA A 316 -0.20 -14.91 12.11
C ALA A 316 -0.74 -16.20 12.77
N LEU A 317 -0.42 -17.35 12.21
CA LEU A 317 -0.83 -18.65 12.76
C LEU A 317 -0.19 -18.95 14.11
N LEU A 318 1.09 -18.59 14.29
CA LEU A 318 1.88 -18.97 15.47
C LEU A 318 1.67 -18.00 16.66
N LEU A 319 1.73 -16.69 16.41
CA LEU A 319 1.75 -15.70 17.50
C LEU A 319 0.36 -15.34 18.03
N TYR A 320 -0.69 -15.48 17.21
CA TYR A 320 -2.04 -15.07 17.59
C TYR A 320 -2.88 -16.20 18.24
N ARG A 321 -2.27 -17.35 18.54
CA ARG A 321 -2.97 -18.54 19.09
C ARG A 321 -3.70 -18.31 20.42
N HIS A 322 -3.23 -17.34 21.23
CA HIS A 322 -3.83 -17.03 22.52
C HIS A 322 -4.88 -15.93 22.48
N VAL A 323 -5.04 -15.26 21.31
CA VAL A 323 -5.93 -14.11 21.16
C VAL A 323 -7.02 -14.30 20.13
N LEU A 324 -6.82 -15.20 19.16
CA LEU A 324 -7.79 -15.49 18.09
C LEU A 324 -8.02 -17.01 17.96
N PRO A 325 -9.26 -17.46 17.70
CA PRO A 325 -9.57 -18.85 17.38
C PRO A 325 -8.95 -19.28 16.04
N SER A 326 -8.85 -20.59 15.79
CA SER A 326 -8.17 -21.14 14.61
C SER A 326 -8.65 -20.59 13.28
N PRO A 327 -9.96 -20.49 12.97
CA PRO A 327 -10.41 -19.95 11.70
C PRO A 327 -10.03 -18.47 11.51
N GLN A 328 -10.15 -17.65 12.57
CA GLN A 328 -9.74 -16.25 12.52
C GLN A 328 -8.23 -16.10 12.34
N ARG A 329 -7.40 -16.97 12.90
CA ARG A 329 -5.96 -16.96 12.64
C ARG A 329 -5.61 -17.32 11.21
N ALA A 330 -6.32 -18.30 10.64
CA ALA A 330 -6.17 -18.65 9.23
C ALA A 330 -6.58 -17.48 8.32
N ALA A 331 -7.72 -16.85 8.60
CA ALA A 331 -8.14 -15.65 7.89
C ALA A 331 -7.12 -14.50 8.03
N LEU A 332 -6.58 -14.28 9.24
CA LEU A 332 -5.53 -13.29 9.49
C LEU A 332 -4.27 -13.58 8.65
N ALA A 333 -3.89 -14.86 8.50
CA ALA A 333 -2.75 -15.27 7.69
C ALA A 333 -2.91 -14.85 6.22
N PHE A 334 -4.07 -15.10 5.63
CA PHE A 334 -4.38 -14.70 4.25
C PHE A 334 -4.47 -13.18 4.09
N TYR A 335 -5.14 -12.47 5.00
CA TYR A 335 -5.22 -11.03 4.95
C TYR A 335 -3.83 -10.37 5.09
N CYS A 336 -2.99 -10.84 6.03
CA CYS A 336 -1.63 -10.31 6.17
C CYS A 336 -0.75 -10.57 4.94
N ALA A 337 -1.00 -11.65 4.21
CA ALA A 337 -0.28 -12.02 3.00
C ALA A 337 -0.82 -11.35 1.73
N THR A 338 -1.86 -10.51 1.83
CA THR A 338 -2.35 -9.70 0.72
C THR A 338 -1.41 -8.53 0.51
N GLU A 339 -0.78 -8.48 -0.65
CA GLU A 339 0.30 -7.56 -0.97
C GLU A 339 0.10 -7.01 -2.39
N LEU A 340 0.22 -5.69 -2.60
CA LEU A 340 0.32 -5.13 -3.94
C LEU A 340 1.02 -3.76 -3.96
N PRO A 341 0.51 -2.68 -3.30
CA PRO A 341 1.03 -1.33 -3.53
C PRO A 341 2.53 -1.21 -3.22
N LEU A 342 2.95 -1.70 -2.05
CA LEU A 342 4.35 -1.68 -1.64
C LEU A 342 5.23 -2.60 -2.45
N VAL A 343 4.73 -3.76 -2.88
CA VAL A 343 5.48 -4.66 -3.77
C VAL A 343 5.78 -3.96 -5.08
N VAL A 344 4.80 -3.28 -5.69
CA VAL A 344 5.00 -2.50 -6.91
C VAL A 344 6.06 -1.42 -6.67
N ALA A 345 5.94 -0.63 -5.61
CA ALA A 345 6.89 0.44 -5.30
C ALA A 345 8.32 -0.09 -5.07
N ILE A 346 8.47 -1.14 -4.22
CA ILE A 346 9.79 -1.72 -3.90
C ILE A 346 10.42 -2.35 -5.15
N THR A 347 9.65 -3.04 -5.98
CA THR A 347 10.20 -3.67 -7.20
C THR A 347 10.61 -2.62 -8.23
N THR A 348 9.85 -1.53 -8.39
CA THR A 348 10.24 -0.40 -9.26
C THR A 348 11.57 0.19 -8.81
N LEU A 349 11.70 0.55 -7.53
CA LEU A 349 12.94 1.06 -6.97
C LEU A 349 14.12 0.07 -7.13
N ALA A 350 13.87 -1.22 -6.92
CA ALA A 350 14.90 -2.25 -7.05
C ALA A 350 15.40 -2.42 -8.49
N VAL A 351 14.51 -2.32 -9.47
CA VAL A 351 14.86 -2.38 -10.90
C VAL A 351 15.62 -1.12 -11.30
N GLU A 352 15.16 0.07 -10.92
CA GLU A 352 15.83 1.35 -11.17
C GLU A 352 17.23 1.40 -10.56
N ALA A 353 17.42 0.81 -9.36
CA ALA A 353 18.70 0.69 -8.69
C ALA A 353 19.60 -0.44 -9.29
N GLY A 354 19.15 -1.18 -10.30
CA GLY A 354 19.88 -2.32 -10.87
C GLY A 354 20.06 -3.51 -9.92
N GLN A 355 19.27 -3.57 -8.84
CA GLN A 355 19.33 -4.60 -7.79
C GLN A 355 18.32 -5.74 -8.00
N MET A 356 17.48 -5.65 -9.02
CA MET A 356 16.50 -6.68 -9.36
C MET A 356 16.28 -6.76 -10.86
N LYS A 357 16.26 -7.97 -11.41
CA LYS A 357 15.87 -8.20 -12.80
C LYS A 357 14.39 -7.93 -13.02
N THR A 358 14.03 -7.43 -14.22
CA THR A 358 12.64 -7.20 -14.62
C THR A 358 11.78 -8.45 -14.49
N SER A 359 12.33 -9.64 -14.81
CA SER A 359 11.63 -10.92 -14.66
C SER A 359 11.31 -11.30 -13.21
N THR A 360 12.18 -10.92 -12.26
CA THR A 360 11.93 -11.14 -10.84
C THR A 360 10.88 -10.13 -10.32
N ALA A 361 10.98 -8.87 -10.73
CA ALA A 361 10.00 -7.83 -10.44
C ALA A 361 8.61 -8.21 -10.99
N ALA A 362 8.54 -8.65 -12.25
CA ALA A 362 7.29 -9.11 -12.87
C ALA A 362 6.69 -10.30 -12.12
N GLY A 363 7.51 -11.27 -11.69
CA GLY A 363 7.05 -12.39 -10.87
C GLY A 363 6.49 -11.97 -9.51
N LEU A 364 7.14 -11.02 -8.82
CA LEU A 364 6.67 -10.48 -7.53
C LEU A 364 5.38 -9.69 -7.70
N VAL A 365 5.30 -8.77 -8.66
CA VAL A 365 4.10 -7.96 -8.91
C VAL A 365 2.94 -8.84 -9.36
N GLY A 366 3.17 -9.80 -10.24
CA GLY A 366 2.15 -10.78 -10.64
C GLY A 366 1.63 -11.62 -9.48
N ALA A 367 2.53 -12.07 -8.59
CA ALA A 367 2.16 -12.78 -7.36
C ALA A 367 1.35 -11.88 -6.41
N ALA A 368 1.73 -10.59 -6.28
CA ALA A 368 1.01 -9.62 -5.46
C ALA A 368 -0.40 -9.33 -6.00
N MET A 369 -0.56 -9.22 -7.32
CA MET A 369 -1.87 -9.10 -7.97
C MET A 369 -2.76 -10.30 -7.65
N LEU A 370 -2.22 -11.53 -7.81
CA LEU A 370 -2.94 -12.75 -7.47
C LEU A 370 -3.27 -12.82 -5.97
N SER A 371 -2.36 -12.39 -5.09
CA SER A 371 -2.62 -12.37 -3.65
C SER A 371 -3.80 -11.45 -3.31
N THR A 372 -3.86 -10.28 -3.95
CA THR A 372 -4.94 -9.29 -3.77
C THR A 372 -6.29 -9.80 -4.29
N LEU A 373 -6.29 -10.64 -5.32
CA LEU A 373 -7.50 -11.25 -5.85
C LEU A 373 -7.97 -12.45 -5.02
N VAL A 374 -7.05 -13.31 -4.59
CA VAL A 374 -7.38 -14.63 -4.04
C VAL A 374 -7.44 -14.61 -2.51
N PHE A 375 -6.46 -14.01 -1.84
CA PHE A 375 -6.33 -14.15 -0.39
C PHE A 375 -7.46 -13.51 0.41
N PRO A 376 -7.96 -12.31 0.09
CA PRO A 376 -9.11 -11.75 0.80
C PRO A 376 -10.38 -12.58 0.65
N PHE A 377 -10.56 -13.19 -0.53
CA PHE A 377 -11.71 -14.06 -0.79
C PHE A 377 -11.66 -15.35 0.07
N VAL A 378 -10.50 -15.99 0.13
CA VAL A 378 -10.27 -17.17 1.00
C VAL A 378 -10.43 -16.80 2.48
N ALA A 379 -9.85 -15.67 2.90
CA ALA A 379 -9.94 -15.20 4.28
C ALA A 379 -11.40 -14.95 4.72
N ARG A 380 -12.20 -14.34 3.84
CA ARG A 380 -13.62 -14.10 4.07
C ARG A 380 -14.38 -15.41 4.23
N GLY A 381 -14.18 -16.39 3.34
CA GLY A 381 -14.83 -17.71 3.44
C GLY A 381 -14.51 -18.43 4.76
N LEU A 382 -13.28 -18.29 5.29
CA LEU A 382 -12.89 -18.85 6.57
C LEU A 382 -13.61 -18.18 7.76
N LEU A 383 -13.92 -16.87 7.67
CA LEU A 383 -14.63 -16.15 8.73
C LEU A 383 -16.14 -16.49 8.69
N GLU A 384 -16.76 -16.55 7.51
CA GLU A 384 -18.17 -16.88 7.32
C GLU A 384 -18.47 -18.32 7.81
N GLY A 385 -17.65 -19.30 7.40
CA GLY A 385 -17.79 -20.69 7.87
C GLY A 385 -17.60 -20.90 9.39
N ALA A 386 -16.86 -20.01 10.04
CA ALA A 386 -16.72 -20.03 11.51
C ALA A 386 -17.95 -19.44 12.22
N GLY A 387 -18.66 -18.51 11.61
CA GLY A 387 -19.91 -17.94 12.13
C GLY A 387 -21.04 -18.98 12.12
N ASP A 388 -21.19 -19.69 11.01
CA ASP A 388 -22.20 -20.72 10.84
C ASP A 388 -22.01 -21.90 11.83
N ALA A 389 -20.75 -22.30 12.07
CA ALA A 389 -20.43 -23.36 13.03
C ALA A 389 -20.64 -22.96 14.51
N ALA A 390 -20.72 -21.66 14.83
CA ALA A 390 -21.00 -21.19 16.18
C ALA A 390 -22.50 -21.05 16.48
N HIS A 391 -23.36 -21.12 15.45
CA HIS A 391 -24.82 -21.05 15.52
C HIS A 391 -25.50 -22.41 15.29
N ALA A 392 -24.76 -23.44 14.91
CA ALA A 392 -25.19 -24.84 14.80
C ALA A 392 -24.80 -25.65 16.05
#